data_7f568a79aeba2f367f9459c22387caaa
#
_entry.id   7f568a79aeba2f367f9459c22387caaa
#
_cell.length_a   1.000
_cell.length_b   1.000
_cell.length_c   1.000
_cell.angle_alpha   90.00
_cell.angle_beta   90.00
_cell.angle_gamma   90.00
#
_symmetry.space_group_name_H-M   'P 1'
#
loop_
_entity.id
_entity.type
_entity.pdbx_description
1 polymer ?
#
loop_
_entity_poly.entity_id
_entity_poly.type
_entity_poly.pdbx_seq_one_letter_code
_entity_poly.pdbx_strand_id
1 'polypeptide(L)'
;MSGNTVVEFRGKKFDATAADGKPLFAKDHPSKVATKVKQSNLFADAFSADALAFAEAKMQNFRGDNNELLAVAPKTILIPNDAALKRDVFAAIGADKNPVADSNAFNFIYGRWNVIVWNYLNQFIANGSKPWILCDPDYNMEYGGAIFTDRTPLDVRSTIDENTDANVWRGYARFTAGFNDWRAFAVGGVTGGDTLVS
;
A
#
# COMPACT_ATOMS: atom_id res chain seq x y z
N MET A 1 -8.92 2.81 1.31
CA MET A 1 -8.19 2.68 2.59
C MET A 1 -7.72 4.04 3.13
N SER A 2 -7.64 5.06 2.33
CA SER A 2 -7.40 6.42 2.83
C SER A 2 -8.69 6.98 3.44
N GLY A 3 -8.66 7.28 4.73
CA GLY A 3 -9.78 7.85 5.49
C GLY A 3 -10.87 6.87 5.97
N ASN A 4 -10.91 5.64 5.51
CA ASN A 4 -11.90 4.64 5.91
C ASN A 4 -11.27 3.46 6.65
N THR A 5 -11.80 3.15 7.82
CA THR A 5 -11.40 1.96 8.61
C THR A 5 -12.16 0.70 8.19
N VAL A 6 -13.30 0.85 7.52
CA VAL A 6 -14.12 -0.26 7.06
C VAL A 6 -14.19 -0.23 5.53
N VAL A 7 -13.82 -1.32 4.89
CA VAL A 7 -13.90 -1.53 3.45
C VAL A 7 -15.03 -2.51 3.16
N GLU A 8 -15.97 -2.13 2.30
CA GLU A 8 -17.01 -3.02 1.83
C GLU A 8 -16.61 -3.61 0.47
N PHE A 9 -16.69 -4.93 0.36
CA PHE A 9 -16.44 -5.64 -0.89
C PHE A 9 -17.42 -6.80 -1.03
N ARG A 10 -18.17 -6.81 -2.14
CA ARG A 10 -19.20 -7.83 -2.44
C ARG A 10 -20.21 -8.01 -1.29
N GLY A 11 -20.66 -6.89 -0.70
CA GLY A 11 -21.63 -6.91 0.40
C GLY A 11 -21.07 -7.36 1.76
N LYS A 12 -19.77 -7.56 1.87
CA LYS A 12 -19.09 -7.89 3.13
C LYS A 12 -18.23 -6.71 3.59
N LYS A 13 -18.31 -6.42 4.88
CA LYS A 13 -17.50 -5.38 5.52
C LYS A 13 -16.24 -5.98 6.11
N PHE A 14 -15.11 -5.37 5.79
CA PHE A 14 -13.79 -5.74 6.29
C PHE A 14 -13.23 -4.58 7.09
N ASP A 15 -12.74 -4.88 8.29
CA ASP A 15 -12.01 -3.91 9.09
C ASP A 15 -10.59 -3.78 8.52
N ALA A 16 -10.23 -2.56 8.12
CA ALA A 16 -8.91 -2.20 7.59
C ALA A 16 -8.19 -1.22 8.53
N THR A 17 -8.57 -1.23 9.81
CA THR A 17 -7.95 -0.42 10.85
C THR A 17 -6.56 -0.93 11.15
N ALA A 18 -5.57 -0.04 11.19
CA ALA A 18 -4.24 -0.35 11.69
C ALA A 18 -4.22 -0.38 13.23
N ALA A 19 -3.13 -0.88 13.82
CA ALA A 19 -3.02 -1.05 15.29
C ALA A 19 -3.13 0.26 16.10
N ASP A 20 -2.97 1.41 15.45
CA ASP A 20 -3.14 2.74 16.05
C ASP A 20 -4.60 3.24 16.04
N GLY A 21 -5.53 2.44 15.56
CA GLY A 21 -6.96 2.77 15.46
C GLY A 21 -7.31 3.69 14.27
N LYS A 22 -6.36 3.93 13.37
CA LYS A 22 -6.55 4.75 12.16
C LYS A 22 -6.60 3.87 10.90
N PRO A 23 -7.13 4.38 9.78
CA PRO A 23 -6.97 3.70 8.49
C PRO A 23 -5.50 3.61 8.11
N LEU A 24 -5.14 2.62 7.27
CA LEU A 24 -3.77 2.41 6.82
C LEU A 24 -3.09 3.69 6.31
N PHE A 25 -3.83 4.54 5.60
CA PHE A 25 -3.34 5.82 5.11
C PHE A 25 -4.10 6.96 5.77
N ALA A 26 -3.41 7.74 6.58
CA ALA A 26 -3.99 8.88 7.30
C ALA A 26 -2.99 10.04 7.41
N LYS A 27 -3.54 11.23 7.64
CA LYS A 27 -2.73 12.45 7.85
C LYS A 27 -2.29 12.63 9.30
N ASP A 28 -2.84 11.83 10.22
CA ASP A 28 -2.79 12.09 11.65
C ASP A 28 -2.58 10.82 12.49
N HIS A 29 -1.65 9.96 12.06
CA HIS A 29 -1.25 8.82 12.86
C HIS A 29 -0.66 9.29 14.19
N PRO A 30 -1.23 8.87 15.34
CA PRO A 30 -0.75 9.31 16.64
C PRO A 30 0.54 8.59 17.04
N SER A 31 1.42 9.27 17.77
CA SER A 31 2.47 8.62 18.53
C SER A 31 1.95 8.26 19.93
N LYS A 32 2.29 7.08 20.45
CA LYS A 32 1.85 6.64 21.80
C LYS A 32 2.49 7.46 22.91
N VAL A 33 3.74 7.86 22.75
CA VAL A 33 4.49 8.59 23.78
C VAL A 33 4.41 10.09 23.58
N ALA A 34 4.53 10.56 22.36
CA ALA A 34 4.44 11.98 22.03
C ALA A 34 3.06 12.31 21.44
N THR A 35 2.03 12.33 22.27
CA THR A 35 0.62 12.50 21.88
C THR A 35 0.32 13.74 21.04
N LYS A 36 1.21 14.73 21.05
CA LYS A 36 1.11 15.94 20.21
C LYS A 36 1.77 15.81 18.84
N VAL A 37 2.59 14.78 18.64
CA VAL A 37 3.27 14.54 17.36
C VAL A 37 2.40 13.63 16.52
N LYS A 38 1.96 14.14 15.38
CA LYS A 38 1.21 13.37 14.38
C LYS A 38 2.08 13.17 13.17
N GLN A 39 2.04 11.97 12.63
CA GLN A 39 2.77 11.61 11.41
C GLN A 39 1.76 11.33 10.29
N SER A 40 2.15 11.62 9.06
CA SER A 40 1.32 11.41 7.88
C SER A 40 2.05 10.49 6.90
N ASN A 41 1.38 9.47 6.43
CA ASN A 41 1.79 8.64 5.31
C ASN A 41 0.90 8.85 4.07
N LEU A 42 0.15 9.94 4.05
CA LEU A 42 -0.76 10.31 2.97
C LEU A 42 -0.34 11.66 2.38
N PHE A 43 -0.10 11.70 1.06
CA PHE A 43 0.32 12.86 0.30
C PHE A 43 -0.69 13.17 -0.80
N ALA A 44 -1.03 14.45 -0.97
CA ALA A 44 -2.01 14.85 -1.99
C ALA A 44 -1.39 15.02 -3.39
N ASP A 45 -0.06 15.08 -3.47
CA ASP A 45 0.65 15.43 -4.70
C ASP A 45 0.53 14.32 -5.75
N ALA A 46 0.24 14.73 -6.99
CA ALA A 46 0.32 13.82 -8.12
C ALA A 46 1.75 13.29 -8.29
N PHE A 47 1.90 12.13 -8.94
CA PHE A 47 3.21 11.55 -9.14
C PHE A 47 4.12 12.48 -9.95
N SER A 48 5.30 12.73 -9.42
CA SER A 48 6.44 13.36 -10.09
C SER A 48 7.73 12.86 -9.45
N ALA A 49 8.88 13.07 -10.10
CA ALA A 49 10.18 12.72 -9.52
C ALA A 49 10.43 13.43 -8.18
N ASP A 50 10.05 14.71 -8.09
CA ASP A 50 10.18 15.49 -6.87
C ASP A 50 9.23 15.02 -5.76
N ALA A 51 7.97 14.68 -6.11
CA ALA A 51 7.01 14.12 -5.17
C ALA A 51 7.46 12.76 -4.62
N LEU A 52 8.06 11.92 -5.49
CA LEU A 52 8.65 10.64 -5.08
C LEU A 52 9.80 10.85 -4.10
N ALA A 53 10.74 11.74 -4.43
CA ALA A 53 11.87 12.05 -3.56
C ALA A 53 11.43 12.64 -2.20
N PHE A 54 10.41 13.51 -2.23
CA PHE A 54 9.83 14.07 -1.01
C PHE A 54 9.18 12.99 -0.13
N ALA A 55 8.39 12.10 -0.74
CA ALA A 55 7.73 11.01 -0.01
C ALA A 55 8.74 10.01 0.56
N GLU A 56 9.79 9.67 -0.20
CA GLU A 56 10.91 8.85 0.28
C GLU A 56 11.56 9.48 1.52
N ALA A 57 11.93 10.75 1.44
CA ALA A 57 12.54 11.47 2.56
C ALA A 57 11.60 11.54 3.79
N LYS A 58 10.30 11.67 3.58
CA LYS A 58 9.31 11.63 4.68
C LYS A 58 9.23 10.27 5.33
N MET A 59 9.21 9.17 4.54
CA MET A 59 9.20 7.81 5.09
C MET A 59 10.48 7.50 5.88
N GLN A 60 11.63 7.92 5.38
CA GLN A 60 12.93 7.76 6.07
C GLN A 60 12.98 8.50 7.42
N ASN A 61 12.15 9.51 7.61
CA ASN A 61 12.02 10.27 8.85
C ASN A 61 10.87 9.81 9.75
N PHE A 62 10.24 8.68 9.46
CA PHE A 62 9.22 8.13 10.36
C PHE A 62 9.82 7.73 11.69
N ARG A 63 9.05 8.00 12.74
CA ARG A 63 9.44 7.75 14.11
C ARG A 63 8.56 6.69 14.74
N GLY A 64 9.17 5.89 15.58
CA GLY A 64 8.53 4.89 16.41
C GLY A 64 7.73 5.50 17.56
N ASP A 65 7.18 4.63 18.36
CA ASP A 65 6.33 5.01 19.49
C ASP A 65 7.11 5.75 20.59
N ASN A 66 8.42 5.47 20.73
CA ASN A 66 9.34 6.15 21.64
C ASN A 66 10.02 7.38 21.00
N ASN A 67 9.54 7.81 19.85
CA ASN A 67 10.12 8.93 19.07
C ASN A 67 11.51 8.66 18.49
N GLU A 68 11.98 7.42 18.49
CA GLU A 68 13.20 6.98 17.80
C GLU A 68 13.00 7.01 16.26
N LEU A 69 14.07 7.23 15.52
CA LEU A 69 14.06 7.17 14.07
C LEU A 69 14.10 5.70 13.63
N LEU A 70 13.16 5.32 12.76
CA LEU A 70 13.00 3.92 12.33
C LEU A 70 13.78 3.55 11.07
N ALA A 71 14.35 4.54 10.38
CA ALA A 71 15.12 4.35 9.15
C ALA A 71 14.38 3.51 8.08
N VAL A 72 13.07 3.74 7.92
CA VAL A 72 12.26 3.10 6.88
C VAL A 72 12.81 3.48 5.51
N ALA A 73 13.08 2.49 4.65
CA ALA A 73 13.70 2.68 3.35
C ALA A 73 12.82 2.11 2.22
N PRO A 74 11.84 2.86 1.71
CA PRO A 74 10.96 2.36 0.67
C PRO A 74 11.74 2.03 -0.61
N LYS A 75 11.42 0.87 -1.21
CA LYS A 75 12.08 0.34 -2.41
C LYS A 75 11.09 -0.05 -3.49
N THR A 76 9.81 -0.09 -3.19
CA THR A 76 8.77 -0.56 -4.10
C THR A 76 7.71 0.50 -4.31
N ILE A 77 7.34 0.71 -5.57
CA ILE A 77 6.22 1.56 -5.99
C ILE A 77 5.12 0.66 -6.53
N LEU A 78 3.95 0.71 -5.91
CA LEU A 78 2.75 0.02 -6.36
C LEU A 78 1.81 1.02 -7.02
N ILE A 79 1.43 0.77 -8.27
CA ILE A 79 0.56 1.64 -9.06
C ILE A 79 -0.60 0.88 -9.70
N PRO A 80 -1.73 1.57 -9.95
CA PRO A 80 -2.82 1.03 -10.76
C PRO A 80 -2.40 0.91 -12.23
N ASN A 81 -3.16 0.17 -13.02
CA ASN A 81 -2.95 0.04 -14.45
C ASN A 81 -3.53 1.28 -15.18
N ASP A 82 -2.85 2.42 -15.06
CA ASP A 82 -3.13 3.65 -15.79
C ASP A 82 -1.96 3.97 -16.73
N ALA A 83 -2.26 4.25 -18.00
CA ALA A 83 -1.22 4.43 -19.03
C ALA A 83 -0.38 5.69 -18.80
N ALA A 84 -0.99 6.78 -18.34
CA ALA A 84 -0.29 8.04 -18.10
C ALA A 84 0.60 7.91 -16.87
N LEU A 85 0.05 7.37 -15.76
CA LEU A 85 0.84 7.16 -14.55
C LEU A 85 2.01 6.20 -14.76
N LYS A 86 1.81 5.11 -15.50
CA LYS A 86 2.91 4.20 -15.87
C LYS A 86 4.01 4.92 -16.63
N ARG A 87 3.65 5.69 -17.65
CA ARG A 87 4.62 6.46 -18.42
C ARG A 87 5.43 7.40 -17.53
N ASP A 88 4.75 8.14 -16.65
CA ASP A 88 5.37 9.13 -15.80
C ASP A 88 6.29 8.47 -14.75
N VAL A 89 5.88 7.33 -14.17
CA VAL A 89 6.70 6.54 -13.23
C VAL A 89 7.93 5.98 -13.94
N PHE A 90 7.76 5.30 -15.07
CA PHE A 90 8.90 4.71 -15.79
C PHE A 90 9.83 5.75 -16.40
N ALA A 91 9.33 6.94 -16.79
CA ALA A 91 10.17 8.05 -17.20
C ALA A 91 11.04 8.58 -16.04
N ALA A 92 10.46 8.69 -14.83
CA ALA A 92 11.18 9.18 -13.68
C ALA A 92 12.30 8.24 -13.20
N ILE A 93 12.04 6.92 -13.18
CA ILE A 93 12.98 5.93 -12.63
C ILE A 93 13.85 5.25 -13.65
N GLY A 94 13.48 5.29 -14.94
CA GLY A 94 14.15 4.58 -16.03
C GLY A 94 15.24 5.36 -16.74
N ALA A 95 15.37 6.66 -16.48
CA ALA A 95 16.38 7.52 -17.11
C ALA A 95 17.53 7.79 -16.14
N ASP A 96 18.76 7.60 -16.59
CA ASP A 96 19.97 7.94 -15.82
C ASP A 96 20.20 9.46 -15.71
N LYS A 97 19.61 10.21 -16.64
CA LYS A 97 19.59 11.68 -16.62
C LYS A 97 18.24 12.20 -16.16
N ASN A 98 18.26 13.32 -15.45
CA ASN A 98 17.03 13.95 -14.97
C ASN A 98 16.13 14.37 -16.14
N PRO A 99 14.92 13.80 -16.31
CA PRO A 99 14.05 14.08 -17.44
C PRO A 99 13.44 15.49 -17.42
N VAL A 100 13.53 16.20 -16.31
CA VAL A 100 12.92 17.53 -16.11
C VAL A 100 13.94 18.67 -16.26
N ALA A 101 15.24 18.38 -16.20
CA ALA A 101 16.27 19.40 -16.27
C ALA A 101 16.85 19.53 -17.68
N ASP A 102 16.98 20.77 -18.19
CA ASP A 102 17.72 21.10 -19.41
C ASP A 102 19.24 20.79 -19.30
N SER A 103 19.69 20.47 -18.09
CA SER A 103 21.06 20.10 -17.79
C SER A 103 21.20 18.57 -17.72
N ASN A 104 22.38 18.05 -18.09
CA ASN A 104 22.79 16.64 -17.92
C ASN A 104 22.89 16.23 -16.43
N ALA A 105 21.99 16.71 -15.57
CA ALA A 105 22.00 16.39 -14.16
C ALA A 105 21.72 14.91 -13.93
N PHE A 106 22.47 14.33 -13.00
CA PHE A 106 22.32 12.93 -12.62
C PHE A 106 20.95 12.70 -11.94
N ASN A 107 20.26 11.64 -12.35
CA ASN A 107 19.03 11.23 -11.74
C ASN A 107 19.31 10.24 -10.59
N PHE A 108 19.28 10.71 -9.34
CA PHE A 108 19.55 9.87 -8.16
C PHE A 108 18.46 8.82 -7.87
N ILE A 109 17.31 8.91 -8.55
CA ILE A 109 16.18 7.97 -8.42
C ILE A 109 16.37 6.74 -9.33
N TYR A 110 17.23 6.88 -10.37
CA TYR A 110 17.45 5.86 -11.37
C TYR A 110 17.83 4.49 -10.78
N GLY A 111 17.13 3.45 -11.22
CA GLY A 111 17.43 2.06 -10.88
C GLY A 111 17.24 1.63 -9.42
N ARG A 112 16.71 2.51 -8.56
CA ARG A 112 16.55 2.23 -7.13
C ARG A 112 15.21 1.61 -6.75
N TRP A 113 14.24 1.65 -7.66
CA TRP A 113 12.85 1.32 -7.37
C TRP A 113 12.37 0.08 -8.12
N ASN A 114 11.65 -0.78 -7.41
CA ASN A 114 10.87 -1.86 -8.00
C ASN A 114 9.44 -1.37 -8.25
N VAL A 115 8.94 -1.49 -9.48
CA VAL A 115 7.59 -1.05 -9.83
C VAL A 115 6.67 -2.24 -10.01
N ILE A 116 5.57 -2.24 -9.27
CA ILE A 116 4.51 -3.24 -9.37
C ILE A 116 3.25 -2.57 -9.93
N VAL A 117 2.82 -2.99 -11.10
CA VAL A 117 1.53 -2.59 -11.68
C VAL A 117 0.47 -3.57 -11.23
N TRP A 118 -0.45 -3.11 -10.37
CA TRP A 118 -1.49 -3.96 -9.80
C TRP A 118 -2.86 -3.65 -10.40
N ASN A 119 -3.32 -4.49 -11.33
CA ASN A 119 -4.56 -4.29 -12.07
C ASN A 119 -5.82 -4.24 -11.18
N TYR A 120 -5.84 -5.04 -10.11
CA TYR A 120 -6.99 -5.07 -9.21
C TYR A 120 -7.19 -3.77 -8.44
N LEU A 121 -6.14 -2.95 -8.31
CA LEU A 121 -6.24 -1.66 -7.65
C LEU A 121 -7.25 -0.73 -8.35
N ASN A 122 -7.42 -0.88 -9.68
CA ASN A 122 -8.36 -0.09 -10.47
C ASN A 122 -9.83 -0.26 -10.02
N GLN A 123 -10.17 -1.39 -9.41
CA GLN A 123 -11.53 -1.63 -8.90
C GLN A 123 -11.86 -0.81 -7.65
N PHE A 124 -10.85 -0.31 -6.97
CA PHE A 124 -10.97 0.35 -5.67
C PHE A 124 -10.60 1.84 -5.71
N ILE A 125 -10.33 2.38 -6.89
CA ILE A 125 -9.92 3.77 -7.07
C ILE A 125 -11.10 4.58 -7.56
N ALA A 126 -11.35 5.74 -6.93
CA ALA A 126 -12.32 6.72 -7.41
C ALA A 126 -11.95 7.21 -8.82
N ASN A 127 -12.96 7.46 -9.66
CA ASN A 127 -12.75 7.95 -11.01
C ASN A 127 -11.87 9.23 -11.02
N GLY A 128 -10.77 9.17 -11.79
CA GLY A 128 -9.83 10.27 -11.93
C GLY A 128 -8.71 10.34 -10.89
N SER A 129 -8.77 9.53 -9.83
CA SER A 129 -7.67 9.42 -8.86
C SER A 129 -6.54 8.55 -9.42
N LYS A 130 -5.29 8.95 -9.18
CA LYS A 130 -4.09 8.24 -9.62
C LYS A 130 -3.16 7.99 -8.44
N PRO A 131 -3.57 7.10 -7.52
CA PRO A 131 -2.75 6.78 -6.36
C PRO A 131 -1.47 6.06 -6.78
N TRP A 132 -0.40 6.41 -6.09
CA TRP A 132 0.86 5.69 -6.14
C TRP A 132 1.29 5.38 -4.71
N ILE A 133 1.58 4.12 -4.45
CA ILE A 133 1.85 3.62 -3.11
C ILE A 133 3.32 3.24 -3.01
N LEU A 134 3.99 3.74 -1.99
CA LEU A 134 5.33 3.34 -1.63
C LEU A 134 5.27 2.25 -0.58
N CYS A 135 6.16 1.30 -0.67
CA CYS A 135 6.30 0.23 0.30
C CYS A 135 7.77 -0.03 0.60
N ASP A 136 8.07 -0.20 1.88
CA ASP A 136 9.30 -0.81 2.34
C ASP A 136 9.02 -2.30 2.61
N PRO A 137 9.44 -3.22 1.74
CA PRO A 137 9.20 -4.64 1.92
C PRO A 137 9.98 -5.24 3.09
N ASP A 138 11.17 -4.72 3.37
CA ASP A 138 12.02 -5.23 4.45
C ASP A 138 11.40 -4.86 5.81
N TYR A 139 11.02 -3.60 5.99
CA TYR A 139 10.31 -3.14 7.19
C TYR A 139 8.96 -3.87 7.35
N ASN A 140 8.22 -4.04 6.25
CA ASN A 140 6.95 -4.77 6.28
C ASN A 140 7.12 -6.22 6.76
N MET A 141 8.18 -6.90 6.34
CA MET A 141 8.46 -8.28 6.73
C MET A 141 8.89 -8.37 8.20
N GLU A 142 9.74 -7.47 8.65
CA GLU A 142 10.31 -7.47 10.00
C GLU A 142 9.28 -7.08 11.07
N TYR A 143 8.47 -6.05 10.79
CA TYR A 143 7.52 -5.50 11.77
C TYR A 143 6.05 -5.85 11.48
N GLY A 144 5.78 -6.66 10.46
CA GLY A 144 4.44 -7.15 10.15
C GLY A 144 3.46 -6.04 9.79
N GLY A 145 3.85 -5.10 8.92
CA GLY A 145 2.98 -3.98 8.52
C GLY A 145 1.67 -4.46 7.89
N ALA A 146 1.75 -5.26 6.85
CA ALA A 146 0.62 -5.99 6.27
C ALA A 146 0.80 -7.48 6.51
N ILE A 147 -0.18 -8.11 7.13
CA ILE A 147 -0.11 -9.51 7.55
C ILE A 147 -1.17 -10.31 6.79
N PHE A 148 -0.75 -11.42 6.21
CA PHE A 148 -1.63 -12.46 5.71
C PHE A 148 -1.37 -13.74 6.52
N THR A 149 -2.41 -14.28 7.16
CA THR A 149 -2.29 -15.46 8.01
C THR A 149 -3.20 -16.56 7.51
N ASP A 150 -2.62 -17.69 7.15
CA ASP A 150 -3.32 -18.94 6.87
C ASP A 150 -3.55 -19.70 8.17
N ARG A 151 -4.80 -19.72 8.64
CA ARG A 151 -5.20 -20.53 9.78
C ARG A 151 -5.37 -21.99 9.40
N THR A 152 -5.95 -22.23 8.24
CA THR A 152 -6.13 -23.57 7.67
C THR A 152 -5.83 -23.48 6.18
N PRO A 153 -4.74 -24.12 5.70
CA PRO A 153 -4.44 -24.23 4.30
C PRO A 153 -5.59 -24.88 3.51
N LEU A 154 -5.61 -24.66 2.20
CA LEU A 154 -6.63 -25.29 1.35
C LEU A 154 -6.54 -26.82 1.44
N ASP A 155 -7.56 -27.42 2.06
CA ASP A 155 -7.77 -28.87 2.12
C ASP A 155 -8.88 -29.23 1.15
N VAL A 156 -8.57 -30.07 0.17
CA VAL A 156 -9.53 -30.54 -0.84
C VAL A 156 -9.78 -32.02 -0.63
N ARG A 157 -11.05 -32.37 -0.40
CA ARG A 157 -11.50 -33.75 -0.19
C ARG A 157 -12.53 -34.11 -1.21
N SER A 158 -12.46 -35.36 -1.70
CA SER A 158 -13.53 -35.98 -2.49
C SER A 158 -14.36 -36.89 -1.63
N THR A 159 -15.66 -36.91 -1.84
CA THR A 159 -16.62 -37.82 -1.23
C THR A 159 -17.67 -38.18 -2.27
N ILE A 160 -18.27 -39.36 -2.13
CA ILE A 160 -19.42 -39.76 -2.94
C ILE A 160 -20.69 -39.38 -2.18
N ASP A 161 -21.60 -38.69 -2.87
CA ASP A 161 -22.93 -38.41 -2.32
C ASP A 161 -23.79 -39.67 -2.42
N GLU A 162 -24.19 -40.20 -1.27
CA GLU A 162 -24.96 -41.47 -1.18
C GLU A 162 -26.33 -41.40 -1.85
N ASN A 163 -26.90 -40.19 -2.07
CA ASN A 163 -28.21 -40.06 -2.69
C ASN A 163 -28.16 -39.98 -4.22
N THR A 164 -27.04 -39.55 -4.77
CA THR A 164 -26.93 -39.26 -6.23
C THR A 164 -25.80 -40.05 -6.91
N ASP A 165 -25.00 -40.86 -6.16
CA ASP A 165 -23.76 -41.49 -6.63
C ASP A 165 -22.76 -40.54 -7.31
N ALA A 166 -22.92 -39.21 -7.07
CA ALA A 166 -22.06 -38.22 -7.66
C ALA A 166 -20.78 -38.00 -6.84
N ASN A 167 -19.64 -37.83 -7.51
CA ASN A 167 -18.42 -37.37 -6.87
C ASN A 167 -18.50 -35.90 -6.50
N VAL A 168 -18.46 -35.61 -5.20
CA VAL A 168 -18.47 -34.24 -4.66
C VAL A 168 -17.08 -33.86 -4.16
N TRP A 169 -16.53 -32.77 -4.71
CA TRP A 169 -15.28 -32.19 -4.27
C TRP A 169 -15.57 -31.02 -3.35
N ARG A 170 -15.00 -31.04 -2.14
CA ARG A 170 -15.15 -29.98 -1.15
C ARG A 170 -13.80 -29.37 -0.86
N GLY A 171 -13.70 -28.05 -1.05
CA GLY A 171 -12.53 -27.28 -0.65
C GLY A 171 -12.84 -26.50 0.62
N TYR A 172 -11.93 -26.53 1.60
CA TYR A 172 -12.01 -25.74 2.82
C TYR A 172 -10.69 -25.01 3.04
N ALA A 173 -10.77 -23.70 3.26
CA ALA A 173 -9.64 -22.87 3.64
C ALA A 173 -10.09 -21.79 4.63
N ARG A 174 -9.21 -21.39 5.55
CA ARG A 174 -9.44 -20.26 6.46
C ARG A 174 -8.19 -19.39 6.49
N PHE A 175 -8.35 -18.16 6.09
CA PHE A 175 -7.28 -17.16 6.11
C PHE A 175 -7.83 -15.82 6.61
N THR A 176 -6.94 -14.96 7.06
CA THR A 176 -7.24 -13.57 7.40
C THR A 176 -6.11 -12.67 6.92
N ALA A 177 -6.45 -11.43 6.63
CA ALA A 177 -5.48 -10.40 6.30
C ALA A 177 -5.79 -9.13 7.08
N GLY A 178 -4.77 -8.38 7.43
CA GLY A 178 -4.93 -7.15 8.18
C GLY A 178 -3.67 -6.29 8.12
N PHE A 179 -3.78 -5.10 8.72
CA PHE A 179 -2.68 -4.15 8.83
C PHE A 179 -2.34 -3.94 10.30
N ASN A 180 -1.08 -4.12 10.64
CA ASN A 180 -0.60 -3.88 12.00
C ASN A 180 0.15 -2.54 12.07
N ASP A 181 1.17 -2.34 11.24
CA ASP A 181 1.93 -1.09 11.22
C ASP A 181 1.77 -0.37 9.87
N TRP A 182 1.35 0.88 9.92
CA TRP A 182 1.17 1.74 8.76
C TRP A 182 2.48 2.26 8.18
N ARG A 183 3.57 2.27 8.97
CA ARG A 183 4.86 2.90 8.62
C ARG A 183 5.57 2.23 7.44
N ALA A 184 5.22 0.97 7.16
CA ALA A 184 5.71 0.27 5.97
C ALA A 184 5.21 0.87 4.65
N PHE A 185 4.14 1.68 4.70
CA PHE A 185 3.43 2.15 3.52
C PHE A 185 3.21 3.66 3.54
N ALA A 186 3.25 4.26 2.34
CA ALA A 186 2.78 5.63 2.12
C ALA A 186 2.04 5.71 0.80
N VAL A 187 1.11 6.65 0.65
CA VAL A 187 0.35 6.86 -0.57
C VAL A 187 0.41 8.31 -1.01
N GLY A 188 0.63 8.54 -2.29
CA GLY A 188 0.51 9.84 -2.94
C GLY A 188 -0.62 9.87 -3.97
N GLY A 189 -0.98 11.06 -4.42
CA GLY A 189 -2.00 11.28 -5.44
C GLY A 189 -3.43 11.10 -4.94
N VAL A 190 -3.66 11.10 -3.63
CA VAL A 190 -4.99 10.97 -3.02
C VAL A 190 -5.19 12.01 -1.92
N THR A 191 -6.40 12.50 -1.80
CA THR A 191 -6.84 13.36 -0.69
C THR A 191 -7.58 12.49 0.32
N GLY A 192 -7.40 12.72 1.63
CA GLY A 192 -7.95 11.87 2.71
C GLY A 192 -9.48 11.81 2.83
N GLY A 193 -10.18 11.96 1.74
CA GLY A 193 -11.64 11.83 1.61
C GLY A 193 -12.06 11.03 0.37
N ASP A 194 -11.08 10.51 -0.39
CA ASP A 194 -11.37 9.69 -1.56
C ASP A 194 -11.94 8.34 -1.09
N THR A 195 -13.25 8.22 -1.19
CA THR A 195 -13.95 6.97 -0.93
C THR A 195 -13.66 5.98 -2.06
N LEU A 196 -13.38 4.74 -1.69
CA LEU A 196 -13.38 3.65 -2.65
C LEU A 196 -14.76 3.56 -3.27
N VAL A 197 -14.81 3.50 -4.60
CA VAL A 197 -16.07 3.23 -5.31
C VAL A 197 -16.44 1.79 -4.99
N SER A 198 -17.61 1.61 -4.41
CA SER A 198 -18.25 0.32 -4.13
C SER A 198 -18.70 -0.35 -5.43
#